data_c0981bc4977ac842f6724d522a109c7e
#
_entry.id   c0981bc4977ac842f6724d522a109c7e
#
_cell.length_a   1.000
_cell.length_b   1.000
_cell.length_c   1.000
_cell.angle_alpha   90.00
_cell.angle_beta   90.00
_cell.angle_gamma   90.00
#
_symmetry.space_group_name_H-M   'P 1'
#
loop_
_entity.id
_entity.type
_entity.pdbx_description
1 polymer ?
#
loop_
_entity_poly.entity_id
_entity_poly.type
_entity_poly.pdbx_seq_one_letter_code
_entity_poly.pdbx_strand_id
1 'polypeptide(L)'
;TIDNNQEVTNAFTNNGTITNLNNNNGGTLNDVTNSSTGTITTLTNRGTLNGTLTNENGGTIQTIENHDNIQRIDNQQGGTIDTLNNEVNGSITTFDNSGSVTNDFTNKGDITTLHNHNTGTMNNLTNATNATITTLTNDGQLTGGITNETNAQIDDIINTATLGTITNNGTITNNISNRTNATITTIANAQGATIGGVINETNATITTFDNSGLVQNNFTNQGIITTLNNNETGRLENLTNASNATITTLTNKGTLTGGITNQVNGNINTIDNQANLAKIDNSGTIGSLDNKNNAKIDRIDNQAGAEITDVSNEAGAEITTFENSGSVTNNFTNNGEIGSLTNFAQGTLNNLTNSGTGHIGTLTNEGQLNGGITNEAQTQGSPDGGKIDKIINKNTLSKIDNSGTITEIDNETNASITDLTNQSEGVIDNLKNQTDGTIDSISNQGHIKDGTNDGHIKGFVNAKPNAQ
;
A
#
# COMPACT_ATOMS: atom_id res chain seq x y z
N THR A 1 -22.06 20.17 45.39
CA THR A 1 -22.96 19.93 44.21
C THR A 1 -23.61 21.26 43.84
N ILE A 2 -23.65 21.50 42.51
CA ILE A 2 -24.39 22.64 41.95
C ILE A 2 -25.30 22.03 40.88
N ASP A 3 -26.59 22.32 41.00
CA ASP A 3 -27.64 21.83 40.10
C ASP A 3 -28.29 23.02 39.36
N ASN A 4 -28.16 23.04 38.04
CA ASN A 4 -28.82 24.02 37.18
C ASN A 4 -30.03 23.39 36.51
N ASN A 5 -31.21 23.98 36.77
CA ASN A 5 -32.50 23.55 36.18
C ASN A 5 -33.13 24.67 35.32
N GLN A 6 -32.43 25.79 35.14
CA GLN A 6 -32.94 26.98 34.45
C GLN A 6 -31.84 27.64 33.61
N GLU A 7 -32.06 28.82 33.11
CA GLU A 7 -31.06 29.57 32.37
C GLU A 7 -30.10 30.32 33.31
N VAL A 8 -28.80 30.12 33.15
CA VAL A 8 -27.74 30.92 33.71
C VAL A 8 -27.13 31.79 32.59
N THR A 9 -27.55 33.06 32.55
CA THR A 9 -27.16 34.01 31.50
C THR A 9 -25.73 34.53 31.59
N ASN A 10 -25.16 34.55 32.79
CA ASN A 10 -23.79 34.99 33.01
C ASN A 10 -22.82 33.84 33.02
N ALA A 11 -21.53 34.15 32.82
CA ALA A 11 -20.46 33.16 32.92
C ALA A 11 -20.38 32.58 34.34
N PHE A 12 -20.19 31.31 34.46
CA PHE A 12 -19.97 30.58 35.71
C PHE A 12 -18.49 30.28 35.85
N THR A 13 -17.85 30.76 36.93
CA THR A 13 -16.42 30.51 37.19
C THR A 13 -16.22 29.67 38.44
N ASN A 14 -15.48 28.57 38.33
CA ASN A 14 -15.03 27.77 39.46
C ASN A 14 -13.58 28.07 39.80
N ASN A 15 -13.34 28.63 40.99
CA ASN A 15 -11.99 28.91 41.55
C ASN A 15 -11.64 27.93 42.69
N GLY A 16 -12.46 26.93 42.97
CA GLY A 16 -12.27 25.97 44.07
C GLY A 16 -12.63 24.54 43.63
N THR A 17 -13.18 23.77 44.54
CA THR A 17 -13.56 22.39 44.28
C THR A 17 -15.07 22.24 44.17
N ILE A 18 -15.52 21.70 43.05
CA ILE A 18 -16.91 21.30 42.82
C ILE A 18 -16.94 19.79 42.60
N THR A 19 -17.62 19.07 43.51
CA THR A 19 -17.78 17.62 43.34
C THR A 19 -18.69 17.27 42.16
N ASN A 20 -19.87 17.92 42.09
CA ASN A 20 -20.79 17.73 40.95
C ASN A 20 -21.29 19.08 40.45
N LEU A 21 -21.14 19.33 39.18
CA LEU A 21 -21.78 20.40 38.42
C LEU A 21 -22.75 19.76 37.44
N ASN A 22 -24.06 19.87 37.74
CA ASN A 22 -25.09 19.26 36.93
C ASN A 22 -25.87 20.34 36.17
N ASN A 23 -25.82 20.31 34.86
CA ASN A 23 -26.77 21.05 34.02
C ASN A 23 -27.87 20.08 33.65
N ASN A 24 -29.01 20.17 34.38
CA ASN A 24 -30.10 19.23 34.25
C ASN A 24 -30.95 19.49 32.99
N ASN A 25 -31.83 18.55 32.66
CA ASN A 25 -32.70 18.68 31.49
C ASN A 25 -33.52 19.98 31.55
N GLY A 26 -33.45 20.75 30.47
CA GLY A 26 -34.06 22.10 30.37
C GLY A 26 -33.17 23.22 30.97
N GLY A 27 -32.08 22.90 31.65
CA GLY A 27 -31.09 23.88 32.09
C GLY A 27 -30.24 24.42 30.94
N THR A 28 -29.92 25.71 31.00
CA THR A 28 -28.98 26.32 30.04
C THR A 28 -27.84 26.98 30.79
N LEU A 29 -26.62 26.66 30.41
CA LEU A 29 -25.42 27.35 30.82
C LEU A 29 -24.85 28.11 29.62
N ASN A 30 -24.36 29.33 29.81
CA ASN A 30 -23.62 30.03 28.77
C ASN A 30 -22.15 29.62 28.84
N ASP A 31 -21.32 30.35 29.55
CA ASP A 31 -19.90 30.00 29.68
C ASP A 31 -19.63 29.37 31.04
N VAL A 32 -18.79 28.34 31.06
CA VAL A 32 -18.29 27.71 32.27
C VAL A 32 -16.75 27.79 32.25
N THR A 33 -16.15 28.43 33.22
CA THR A 33 -14.71 28.49 33.37
C THR A 33 -14.26 27.73 34.62
N ASN A 34 -13.48 26.67 34.42
CA ASN A 34 -12.73 26.05 35.50
C ASN A 34 -11.36 26.68 35.55
N SER A 35 -11.12 27.56 36.54
CA SER A 35 -9.91 28.37 36.59
C SER A 35 -8.67 27.57 36.96
N SER A 36 -7.53 28.22 36.99
CA SER A 36 -6.22 27.61 37.28
C SER A 36 -6.09 26.89 38.63
N THR A 37 -6.98 27.18 39.56
CA THR A 37 -7.07 26.49 40.87
C THR A 37 -8.33 25.68 41.02
N GLY A 38 -9.15 25.64 39.96
CA GLY A 38 -10.44 24.97 39.93
C GLY A 38 -10.30 23.45 39.76
N THR A 39 -11.10 22.71 40.53
CA THR A 39 -11.28 21.29 40.32
C THR A 39 -12.77 21.00 40.21
N ILE A 40 -13.17 20.31 39.12
CA ILE A 40 -14.52 19.76 38.96
C ILE A 40 -14.37 18.24 38.91
N THR A 41 -14.96 17.53 39.88
CA THR A 41 -14.89 16.07 39.86
C THR A 41 -15.77 15.50 38.77
N THR A 42 -17.04 15.93 38.69
CA THR A 42 -17.94 15.52 37.61
C THR A 42 -18.73 16.71 37.08
N LEU A 43 -18.67 16.92 35.78
CA LEU A 43 -19.57 17.81 35.05
C LEU A 43 -20.51 16.94 34.25
N THR A 44 -21.81 17.00 34.55
CA THR A 44 -22.85 16.30 33.81
C THR A 44 -23.74 17.30 33.08
N ASN A 45 -23.75 17.24 31.75
CA ASN A 45 -24.60 18.10 30.93
C ASN A 45 -25.79 17.30 30.35
N ARG A 46 -26.99 17.54 30.83
CA ARG A 46 -28.25 17.03 30.30
C ARG A 46 -29.16 18.13 29.72
N GLY A 47 -28.67 19.35 29.75
CA GLY A 47 -29.27 20.52 29.14
C GLY A 47 -28.32 21.12 28.12
N THR A 48 -28.45 22.39 27.82
CA THR A 48 -27.62 23.04 26.80
C THR A 48 -26.52 23.89 27.42
N LEU A 49 -25.30 23.72 26.91
CA LEU A 49 -24.20 24.62 27.17
C LEU A 49 -23.91 25.41 25.89
N ASN A 50 -24.49 26.64 25.82
CA ASN A 50 -24.46 27.47 24.61
C ASN A 50 -23.13 28.21 24.38
N GLY A 51 -22.32 28.38 25.43
CA GLY A 51 -21.00 29.01 25.33
C GLY A 51 -19.88 28.00 25.37
N THR A 52 -18.78 28.42 25.99
CA THR A 52 -17.56 27.60 26.09
C THR A 52 -17.41 27.02 27.49
N LEU A 53 -17.13 25.74 27.59
CA LEU A 53 -16.53 25.12 28.77
C LEU A 53 -15.01 25.28 28.66
N THR A 54 -14.45 26.24 29.40
CA THR A 54 -13.01 26.50 29.42
C THR A 54 -12.37 25.84 30.65
N ASN A 55 -11.37 25.01 30.43
CA ASN A 55 -10.51 24.48 31.48
C ASN A 55 -9.14 25.15 31.38
N GLU A 56 -8.89 26.11 32.25
CA GLU A 56 -7.67 26.92 32.19
C GLU A 56 -6.41 26.16 32.61
N ASN A 57 -5.26 26.76 32.37
CA ASN A 57 -3.95 26.25 32.80
C ASN A 57 -3.94 25.95 34.32
N GLY A 58 -3.71 24.73 34.73
CA GLY A 58 -3.75 24.25 36.11
C GLY A 58 -5.14 23.75 36.55
N GLY A 59 -6.20 24.08 35.84
CA GLY A 59 -7.54 23.57 36.12
C GLY A 59 -7.65 22.05 35.84
N THR A 60 -8.43 21.36 36.65
CA THR A 60 -8.68 19.92 36.50
C THR A 60 -10.16 19.61 36.41
N ILE A 61 -10.58 18.89 35.39
CA ILE A 61 -11.91 18.30 35.31
C ILE A 61 -11.73 16.78 35.21
N GLN A 62 -12.15 16.04 36.24
CA GLN A 62 -11.90 14.60 36.25
C GLN A 62 -12.84 13.88 35.25
N THR A 63 -14.12 14.24 35.21
CA THR A 63 -15.07 13.62 34.30
C THR A 63 -16.00 14.65 33.68
N ILE A 64 -16.17 14.55 32.37
CA ILE A 64 -17.23 15.24 31.63
C ILE A 64 -18.16 14.17 31.06
N GLU A 65 -19.45 14.27 31.39
CA GLU A 65 -20.53 13.44 30.83
C GLU A 65 -21.50 14.34 30.05
N ASN A 66 -21.45 14.26 28.73
CA ASN A 66 -22.35 15.06 27.87
C ASN A 66 -23.48 14.19 27.32
N HIS A 67 -24.72 14.53 27.68
CA HIS A 67 -25.94 13.85 27.20
C HIS A 67 -26.79 14.72 26.28
N ASP A 68 -26.42 15.99 26.08
CA ASP A 68 -27.17 16.95 25.24
C ASP A 68 -26.14 17.83 24.49
N ASN A 69 -26.39 19.08 24.27
CA ASN A 69 -25.53 19.94 23.48
C ASN A 69 -24.46 20.68 24.31
N ILE A 70 -23.22 20.57 23.89
CA ILE A 70 -22.13 21.47 24.27
C ILE A 70 -21.59 22.13 23.00
N GLN A 71 -21.66 23.48 22.95
CA GLN A 71 -21.15 24.20 21.79
C GLN A 71 -19.65 24.11 21.68
N ARG A 72 -18.90 24.33 22.77
CA ARG A 72 -17.44 24.25 22.76
C ARG A 72 -16.87 23.78 24.09
N ILE A 73 -15.87 22.94 24.01
CA ILE A 73 -14.95 22.61 25.11
C ILE A 73 -13.57 23.12 24.72
N ASP A 74 -12.94 23.94 25.55
CA ASP A 74 -11.59 24.48 25.38
C ASP A 74 -10.73 24.04 26.57
N ASN A 75 -9.94 22.96 26.39
CA ASN A 75 -8.95 22.53 27.36
C ASN A 75 -7.63 23.21 27.05
N GLN A 76 -7.34 24.29 27.75
CA GLN A 76 -6.17 25.12 27.50
C GLN A 76 -4.87 24.41 27.88
N GLN A 77 -3.75 24.94 27.38
CA GLN A 77 -2.42 24.42 27.71
C GLN A 77 -2.22 24.37 29.23
N GLY A 78 -1.86 23.20 29.77
CA GLY A 78 -1.71 22.94 31.20
C GLY A 78 -3.02 22.61 31.92
N GLY A 79 -4.17 22.72 31.29
CA GLY A 79 -5.44 22.17 31.78
C GLY A 79 -5.48 20.65 31.65
N THR A 80 -6.15 19.98 32.58
CA THR A 80 -6.30 18.53 32.56
C THR A 80 -7.76 18.13 32.55
N ILE A 81 -8.14 17.28 31.61
CA ILE A 81 -9.39 16.55 31.60
C ILE A 81 -9.00 15.07 31.72
N ASP A 82 -9.50 14.37 32.77
CA ASP A 82 -9.15 12.95 32.88
C ASP A 82 -9.95 12.10 31.91
N THR A 83 -11.30 12.22 31.94
CA THR A 83 -12.20 11.43 31.11
C THR A 83 -13.25 12.32 30.46
N LEU A 84 -13.52 12.12 29.16
CA LEU A 84 -14.62 12.76 28.45
C LEU A 84 -15.49 11.70 27.81
N ASN A 85 -16.77 11.67 28.18
CA ASN A 85 -17.81 10.85 27.62
C ASN A 85 -18.85 11.72 26.91
N ASN A 86 -18.90 11.69 25.60
CA ASN A 86 -20.02 12.22 24.85
C ASN A 86 -21.03 11.10 24.67
N GLU A 87 -22.07 11.10 25.49
CA GLU A 87 -23.04 10.01 25.57
C GLU A 87 -24.00 9.97 24.37
N VAL A 88 -24.82 8.93 24.26
CA VAL A 88 -25.83 8.80 23.21
C VAL A 88 -26.75 10.01 23.23
N ASN A 89 -26.97 10.63 22.07
CA ASN A 89 -27.65 11.93 21.84
C ASN A 89 -26.86 13.16 22.31
N GLY A 90 -25.69 13.00 22.91
CA GLY A 90 -24.78 14.12 23.19
C GLY A 90 -24.20 14.68 21.90
N SER A 91 -24.13 16.00 21.80
CA SER A 91 -23.49 16.71 20.69
C SER A 91 -22.43 17.66 21.21
N ILE A 92 -21.26 17.60 20.61
CA ILE A 92 -20.18 18.56 20.85
C ILE A 92 -19.82 19.21 19.51
N THR A 93 -20.09 20.52 19.38
CA THR A 93 -19.76 21.18 18.12
C THR A 93 -18.24 21.32 17.96
N THR A 94 -17.53 21.74 19.01
CA THR A 94 -16.08 21.89 18.95
C THR A 94 -15.45 21.39 20.24
N PHE A 95 -14.46 20.51 20.11
CA PHE A 95 -13.54 20.15 21.18
C PHE A 95 -12.13 20.57 20.79
N ASP A 96 -11.58 21.55 21.48
CA ASP A 96 -10.19 22.03 21.34
C ASP A 96 -9.37 21.57 22.53
N ASN A 97 -8.30 20.81 22.28
CA ASN A 97 -7.38 20.36 23.31
C ASN A 97 -5.98 20.92 23.09
N SER A 98 -5.56 21.85 23.92
CA SER A 98 -4.18 22.31 24.05
C SER A 98 -3.51 21.79 25.32
N GLY A 99 -4.28 21.19 26.23
CA GLY A 99 -3.87 20.59 27.48
C GLY A 99 -3.72 19.07 27.41
N SER A 100 -4.14 18.39 28.46
CA SER A 100 -4.06 16.94 28.55
C SER A 100 -5.43 16.29 28.70
N VAL A 101 -5.71 15.25 27.91
CA VAL A 101 -6.76 14.26 28.16
C VAL A 101 -6.07 12.96 28.55
N THR A 102 -6.11 12.62 29.85
CA THR A 102 -5.18 11.63 30.44
C THR A 102 -5.66 10.20 30.31
N ASN A 103 -6.98 9.97 30.31
CA ASN A 103 -7.57 8.64 30.16
C ASN A 103 -8.29 8.53 28.79
N ASP A 104 -9.50 7.99 28.78
CA ASP A 104 -10.23 7.74 27.56
C ASP A 104 -11.15 8.90 27.18
N PHE A 105 -11.16 9.23 25.90
CA PHE A 105 -12.20 10.03 25.29
C PHE A 105 -13.13 9.11 24.52
N THR A 106 -14.37 8.98 24.95
CA THR A 106 -15.40 8.15 24.31
C THR A 106 -16.49 9.02 23.70
N ASN A 107 -16.65 8.92 22.39
CA ASN A 107 -17.79 9.52 21.68
C ASN A 107 -18.82 8.44 21.37
N LYS A 108 -20.04 8.58 21.90
CA LYS A 108 -21.23 7.77 21.58
C LYS A 108 -22.30 8.59 20.85
N GLY A 109 -22.09 9.88 20.67
CA GLY A 109 -22.96 10.83 20.00
C GLY A 109 -22.26 11.47 18.80
N ASP A 110 -22.45 12.77 18.63
CA ASP A 110 -21.91 13.52 17.50
C ASP A 110 -20.84 14.53 17.93
N ILE A 111 -19.75 14.58 17.18
CA ILE A 111 -18.73 15.62 17.31
C ILE A 111 -18.49 16.21 15.92
N THR A 112 -18.66 17.53 15.78
CA THR A 112 -18.39 18.18 14.49
C THR A 112 -16.89 18.40 14.31
N THR A 113 -16.22 18.99 15.27
CA THR A 113 -14.75 19.25 15.19
C THR A 113 -14.08 18.78 16.47
N LEU A 114 -13.08 17.94 16.33
CA LEU A 114 -12.15 17.56 17.37
C LEU A 114 -10.75 17.97 16.93
N HIS A 115 -10.14 18.86 17.68
CA HIS A 115 -8.81 19.36 17.39
C HIS A 115 -7.87 19.20 18.60
N ASN A 116 -6.90 18.32 18.45
CA ASN A 116 -5.79 18.18 19.40
C ASN A 116 -4.64 19.07 18.92
N HIS A 117 -4.51 20.24 19.52
CA HIS A 117 -3.51 21.25 19.15
C HIS A 117 -2.07 20.81 19.46
N ASN A 118 -1.08 21.55 18.99
CA ASN A 118 0.34 21.21 19.05
C ASN A 118 0.90 20.91 20.46
N THR A 119 0.32 21.51 21.50
CA THR A 119 0.68 21.22 22.90
C THR A 119 -0.22 20.17 23.54
N GLY A 120 -1.29 19.80 22.85
CA GLY A 120 -2.29 18.87 23.34
C GLY A 120 -1.78 17.43 23.38
N THR A 121 -2.13 16.75 24.44
CA THR A 121 -1.91 15.30 24.56
C THR A 121 -3.23 14.59 24.80
N MET A 122 -3.44 13.51 24.08
CA MET A 122 -4.57 12.61 24.26
C MET A 122 -4.07 11.17 24.30
N ASN A 123 -4.66 10.35 25.15
CA ASN A 123 -4.33 8.94 25.21
C ASN A 123 -5.10 8.16 24.15
N ASN A 124 -6.35 7.82 24.39
CA ASN A 124 -7.20 7.08 23.45
C ASN A 124 -8.45 7.90 23.06
N LEU A 125 -8.84 7.75 21.81
CA LEU A 125 -10.13 8.22 21.31
C LEU A 125 -10.92 7.03 20.78
N THR A 126 -12.09 6.80 21.35
CA THR A 126 -13.06 5.81 20.84
C THR A 126 -14.25 6.52 20.25
N ASN A 127 -14.46 6.36 18.96
CA ASN A 127 -15.72 6.71 18.28
C ASN A 127 -16.58 5.44 18.28
N ALA A 128 -17.49 5.38 19.24
CA ALA A 128 -18.25 4.17 19.53
C ALA A 128 -19.32 3.89 18.46
N THR A 129 -19.89 2.71 18.51
CA THR A 129 -20.90 2.24 17.56
C THR A 129 -22.02 3.26 17.31
N ASN A 130 -22.28 3.57 16.05
CA ASN A 130 -23.22 4.58 15.53
C ASN A 130 -22.88 6.05 15.84
N ALA A 131 -21.74 6.34 16.44
CA ALA A 131 -21.29 7.71 16.70
C ALA A 131 -20.62 8.33 15.45
N THR A 132 -20.62 9.66 15.40
CA THR A 132 -20.06 10.42 14.28
C THR A 132 -19.01 11.42 14.75
N ILE A 133 -17.90 11.51 14.04
CA ILE A 133 -16.94 12.63 14.11
C ILE A 133 -16.76 13.16 12.69
N THR A 134 -17.12 14.44 12.45
CA THR A 134 -16.96 14.99 11.11
C THR A 134 -15.50 15.30 10.80
N THR A 135 -14.80 16.00 11.68
CA THR A 135 -13.36 16.30 11.45
C THR A 135 -12.56 16.04 12.72
N LEU A 136 -11.53 15.23 12.57
CA LEU A 136 -10.52 15.00 13.59
C LEU A 136 -9.18 15.52 13.09
N THR A 137 -8.61 16.52 13.79
CA THR A 137 -7.28 17.05 13.51
C THR A 137 -6.37 16.79 14.70
N ASN A 138 -5.23 16.15 14.44
CA ASN A 138 -4.18 15.96 15.44
C ASN A 138 -2.91 16.71 15.06
N ASP A 139 -2.68 17.84 15.71
CA ASP A 139 -1.44 18.62 15.61
C ASP A 139 -0.51 18.36 16.82
N GLY A 140 -0.98 17.60 17.81
CA GLY A 140 -0.28 17.25 19.03
C GLY A 140 0.06 15.76 19.11
N GLN A 141 -0.03 15.20 20.31
CA GLN A 141 0.23 13.78 20.55
C GLN A 141 -1.07 13.03 20.84
N LEU A 142 -1.36 12.01 20.07
CA LEU A 142 -2.44 11.07 20.30
C LEU A 142 -1.84 9.65 20.34
N THR A 143 -1.28 9.31 21.50
CA THR A 143 -0.34 8.18 21.64
C THR A 143 -1.01 6.82 21.69
N GLY A 144 -2.18 6.70 22.28
CA GLY A 144 -2.94 5.46 22.32
C GLY A 144 -3.69 5.18 21.02
N GLY A 145 -4.07 6.23 20.31
CA GLY A 145 -4.66 6.14 18.99
C GLY A 145 -6.18 6.34 18.94
N ILE A 146 -6.75 5.96 17.81
CA ILE A 146 -8.15 6.11 17.47
C ILE A 146 -8.77 4.74 17.22
N THR A 147 -9.90 4.47 17.86
CA THR A 147 -10.76 3.32 17.52
C THR A 147 -12.07 3.83 16.94
N ASN A 148 -12.33 3.55 15.68
CA ASN A 148 -13.63 3.78 15.03
C ASN A 148 -14.38 2.46 15.00
N GLU A 149 -15.40 2.32 15.85
CA GLU A 149 -16.12 1.06 16.02
C GLU A 149 -17.04 0.73 14.85
N THR A 150 -17.62 -0.46 14.86
CA THR A 150 -18.57 -0.92 13.82
C THR A 150 -19.76 0.03 13.69
N ASN A 151 -20.12 0.39 12.47
CA ASN A 151 -21.13 1.39 12.11
C ASN A 151 -20.84 2.83 12.59
N ALA A 152 -19.72 3.09 13.23
CA ALA A 152 -19.31 4.46 13.52
C ALA A 152 -18.71 5.13 12.28
N GLN A 153 -18.78 6.45 12.23
CA GLN A 153 -18.30 7.24 11.11
C GLN A 153 -17.33 8.32 11.57
N ILE A 154 -16.21 8.43 10.88
CA ILE A 154 -15.34 9.59 10.93
C ILE A 154 -15.21 10.09 9.50
N ASP A 155 -15.48 11.38 9.23
CA ASP A 155 -15.37 11.82 7.84
C ASP A 155 -13.92 12.07 7.46
N ASP A 156 -13.17 12.87 8.22
CA ASP A 156 -11.77 13.17 7.95
C ASP A 156 -10.88 12.96 9.19
N ILE A 157 -9.72 12.34 8.97
CA ILE A 157 -8.62 12.29 9.93
C ILE A 157 -7.44 13.03 9.34
N ILE A 158 -7.00 14.11 9.99
CA ILE A 158 -5.86 14.93 9.61
C ILE A 158 -4.81 14.83 10.72
N ASN A 159 -3.65 14.26 10.42
CA ASN A 159 -2.53 14.16 11.34
C ASN A 159 -1.38 15.03 10.86
N THR A 160 -0.95 15.98 11.65
CA THR A 160 0.24 16.83 11.38
C THR A 160 1.40 16.54 12.35
N ALA A 161 1.20 15.62 13.31
CA ALA A 161 2.21 15.30 14.31
C ALA A 161 2.32 13.79 14.56
N THR A 162 2.23 13.32 15.80
CA THR A 162 2.33 11.89 16.13
C THR A 162 0.97 11.33 16.48
N LEU A 163 0.58 10.30 15.74
CA LEU A 163 -0.61 9.52 15.96
C LEU A 163 -0.23 8.04 16.12
N GLY A 164 -0.71 7.41 17.18
CA GLY A 164 -0.49 6.00 17.43
C GLY A 164 -1.22 5.11 16.42
N THR A 165 -2.11 4.28 16.88
CA THR A 165 -2.86 3.35 16.01
C THR A 165 -4.21 3.91 15.61
N ILE A 166 -4.56 3.81 14.35
CA ILE A 166 -5.95 3.97 13.87
C ILE A 166 -6.50 2.56 13.65
N THR A 167 -7.48 2.17 14.45
CA THR A 167 -8.24 0.93 14.26
C THR A 167 -9.61 1.29 13.69
N ASN A 168 -9.82 1.00 12.41
CA ASN A 168 -11.11 1.27 11.75
C ASN A 168 -11.90 -0.03 11.59
N ASN A 169 -13.02 -0.14 12.34
CA ASN A 169 -14.03 -1.19 12.19
C ASN A 169 -15.33 -0.64 11.57
N GLY A 170 -15.41 0.68 11.37
CA GLY A 170 -16.55 1.39 10.79
C GLY A 170 -16.20 2.02 9.44
N THR A 171 -16.58 3.28 9.27
CA THR A 171 -16.32 4.04 8.03
C THR A 171 -15.51 5.28 8.30
N ILE A 172 -14.45 5.46 7.53
CA ILE A 172 -13.78 6.75 7.37
C ILE A 172 -14.15 7.22 5.96
N THR A 173 -15.04 8.23 5.88
CA THR A 173 -15.75 8.57 4.64
C THR A 173 -14.85 9.17 3.58
N ASN A 174 -14.00 10.11 3.99
CA ASN A 174 -13.10 10.82 3.08
C ASN A 174 -11.66 10.27 3.19
N ASN A 175 -10.77 11.00 3.83
CA ASN A 175 -9.37 10.63 3.85
C ASN A 175 -8.77 10.51 5.25
N ILE A 176 -7.80 9.61 5.35
CA ILE A 176 -6.75 9.71 6.36
C ILE A 176 -5.59 10.47 5.71
N SER A 177 -5.33 11.68 6.19
CA SER A 177 -4.28 12.56 5.70
C SER A 177 -3.15 12.65 6.71
N ASN A 178 -2.05 11.95 6.46
CA ASN A 178 -0.82 12.07 7.23
C ASN A 178 0.04 13.15 6.58
N ARG A 179 0.04 14.33 7.18
CA ARG A 179 0.64 15.54 6.62
C ARG A 179 2.16 15.52 6.68
N THR A 180 2.78 16.45 5.99
CA THR A 180 4.24 16.61 5.90
C THR A 180 4.94 16.50 7.28
N ASN A 181 5.94 15.62 7.38
CA ASN A 181 6.72 15.29 8.57
C ASN A 181 5.93 14.58 9.71
N ALA A 182 4.67 14.29 9.53
CA ALA A 182 3.85 13.60 10.55
C ALA A 182 4.10 12.09 10.56
N THR A 183 3.75 11.46 11.67
CA THR A 183 3.89 10.01 11.83
C THR A 183 2.59 9.38 12.29
N ILE A 184 2.19 8.31 11.60
CA ILE A 184 1.17 7.37 12.06
C ILE A 184 1.86 6.01 12.25
N THR A 185 1.73 5.43 13.45
CA THR A 185 2.37 4.14 13.72
C THR A 185 1.66 3.02 12.98
N THR A 186 0.35 2.92 13.10
CA THR A 186 -0.42 1.84 12.45
C THR A 186 -1.76 2.36 11.96
N ILE A 187 -2.16 1.92 10.79
CA ILE A 187 -3.54 2.01 10.30
C ILE A 187 -4.02 0.59 10.06
N ALA A 188 -5.02 0.16 10.83
CA ALA A 188 -5.65 -1.14 10.69
C ALA A 188 -7.09 -0.96 10.21
N ASN A 189 -7.36 -1.33 8.96
CA ASN A 189 -8.70 -1.33 8.36
C ASN A 189 -9.27 -2.73 8.40
N ALA A 190 -10.22 -2.97 9.28
CA ALA A 190 -10.78 -4.30 9.52
C ALA A 190 -11.66 -4.80 8.36
N GLN A 191 -11.92 -6.10 8.34
CA GLN A 191 -12.86 -6.69 7.39
C GLN A 191 -14.25 -6.06 7.54
N GLY A 192 -14.82 -5.63 6.41
CA GLY A 192 -16.12 -4.94 6.37
C GLY A 192 -16.06 -3.44 6.61
N ALA A 193 -14.92 -2.92 7.08
CA ALA A 193 -14.70 -1.49 7.26
C ALA A 193 -14.30 -0.80 5.95
N THR A 194 -14.54 0.50 5.88
CA THR A 194 -14.21 1.32 4.71
C THR A 194 -13.35 2.52 5.08
N ILE A 195 -12.35 2.79 4.28
CA ILE A 195 -11.59 4.03 4.25
C ILE A 195 -11.78 4.64 2.85
N GLY A 196 -12.20 5.90 2.76
CA GLY A 196 -12.35 6.60 1.48
C GLY A 196 -11.03 6.70 0.73
N GLY A 197 -10.00 7.23 1.36
CA GLY A 197 -8.65 7.29 0.78
C GLY A 197 -7.56 7.49 1.83
N VAL A 198 -6.30 7.31 1.42
CA VAL A 198 -5.13 7.54 2.29
C VAL A 198 -4.12 8.41 1.55
N ILE A 199 -3.68 9.46 2.21
CA ILE A 199 -2.64 10.36 1.70
C ILE A 199 -1.52 10.42 2.75
N ASN A 200 -0.35 9.90 2.40
CA ASN A 200 0.88 10.04 3.18
C ASN A 200 1.76 11.09 2.50
N GLU A 201 1.80 12.30 3.02
CA GLU A 201 2.48 13.43 2.38
C GLU A 201 4.02 13.32 2.46
N THR A 202 4.70 14.26 1.82
CA THR A 202 6.17 14.31 1.74
C THR A 202 6.81 14.28 3.13
N ASN A 203 7.81 13.42 3.31
CA ASN A 203 8.51 13.15 4.57
C ASN A 203 7.62 12.60 5.70
N ALA A 204 6.33 12.39 5.47
CA ALA A 204 5.48 11.74 6.47
C ALA A 204 5.74 10.22 6.49
N THR A 205 5.52 9.60 7.63
CA THR A 205 5.75 8.17 7.83
C THR A 205 4.48 7.47 8.27
N ILE A 206 4.14 6.39 7.60
CA ILE A 206 3.23 5.36 8.08
C ILE A 206 4.07 4.09 8.29
N THR A 207 4.20 3.64 9.55
CA THR A 207 5.02 2.44 9.80
C THR A 207 4.33 1.21 9.29
N THR A 208 3.05 1.02 9.61
CA THR A 208 2.27 -0.14 9.16
C THR A 208 0.90 0.29 8.64
N PHE A 209 0.55 -0.22 7.48
CA PHE A 209 -0.82 -0.15 6.96
C PHE A 209 -1.31 -1.58 6.71
N ASP A 210 -2.31 -2.01 7.50
CA ASP A 210 -2.94 -3.32 7.40
C ASP A 210 -4.37 -3.17 6.88
N ASN A 211 -4.65 -3.63 5.67
CA ASN A 211 -5.97 -3.57 5.07
C ASN A 211 -6.61 -4.95 4.95
N SER A 212 -7.69 -5.17 5.66
CA SER A 212 -8.59 -6.31 5.49
C SER A 212 -9.98 -5.88 5.00
N GLY A 213 -10.23 -4.57 4.91
CA GLY A 213 -11.46 -3.95 4.45
C GLY A 213 -11.33 -3.33 3.05
N LEU A 214 -12.06 -2.26 2.81
CA LEU A 214 -12.05 -1.51 1.54
C LEU A 214 -11.32 -0.17 1.71
N VAL A 215 -10.37 0.11 0.82
CA VAL A 215 -9.92 1.47 0.52
C VAL A 215 -10.50 1.85 -0.82
N GLN A 216 -11.50 2.74 -0.81
CA GLN A 216 -12.43 2.95 -1.92
C GLN A 216 -11.84 3.79 -3.07
N ASN A 217 -10.97 4.74 -2.74
CA ASN A 217 -10.36 5.63 -3.73
C ASN A 217 -8.84 5.41 -3.77
N ASN A 218 -8.08 6.48 -3.96
CA ASN A 218 -6.64 6.39 -4.09
C ASN A 218 -5.94 6.22 -2.74
N PHE A 219 -4.96 5.35 -2.73
CA PHE A 219 -3.91 5.33 -1.72
C PHE A 219 -2.67 6.00 -2.32
N THR A 220 -2.31 7.18 -1.83
CA THR A 220 -1.17 7.95 -2.34
C THR A 220 -0.08 8.06 -1.27
N ASN A 221 1.09 7.52 -1.57
CA ASN A 221 2.28 7.69 -0.77
C ASN A 221 3.22 8.71 -1.43
N GLN A 222 3.49 9.82 -0.74
CA GLN A 222 4.52 10.80 -1.11
C GLN A 222 5.68 10.82 -0.08
N GLY A 223 5.57 10.02 0.97
CA GLY A 223 6.54 9.90 2.07
C GLY A 223 7.10 8.48 2.18
N ILE A 224 7.10 7.95 3.39
CA ILE A 224 7.64 6.63 3.71
C ILE A 224 6.53 5.74 4.26
N ILE A 225 6.41 4.54 3.70
CA ILE A 225 5.63 3.45 4.28
C ILE A 225 6.58 2.27 4.49
N THR A 226 6.71 1.81 5.75
CA THR A 226 7.57 0.66 6.02
C THR A 226 6.90 -0.64 5.59
N THR A 227 5.67 -0.86 5.99
CA THR A 227 4.92 -2.08 5.64
C THR A 227 3.52 -1.71 5.17
N LEU A 228 3.15 -2.20 4.00
CA LEU A 228 1.80 -2.12 3.46
C LEU A 228 1.31 -3.53 3.17
N ASN A 229 0.30 -3.97 3.91
CA ASN A 229 -0.33 -5.27 3.75
C ASN A 229 -1.75 -5.09 3.24
N ASN A 230 -2.05 -5.62 2.08
CA ASN A 230 -3.41 -5.85 1.61
C ASN A 230 -3.76 -7.31 1.87
N ASN A 231 -4.45 -7.58 2.97
CA ASN A 231 -4.74 -8.93 3.45
C ASN A 231 -5.79 -9.63 2.56
N GLU A 232 -6.07 -10.92 2.80
CA GLU A 232 -6.90 -11.78 1.93
C GLU A 232 -8.28 -11.19 1.61
N THR A 233 -8.94 -10.51 2.56
CA THR A 233 -10.23 -9.87 2.35
C THR A 233 -10.11 -8.40 1.94
N GLY A 234 -8.89 -7.87 1.94
CA GLY A 234 -8.59 -6.47 1.65
C GLY A 234 -8.78 -6.12 0.18
N ARG A 235 -9.32 -4.95 -0.04
CA ARG A 235 -9.45 -4.36 -1.37
C ARG A 235 -8.86 -2.95 -1.39
N LEU A 236 -7.91 -2.74 -2.28
CA LEU A 236 -7.38 -1.43 -2.64
C LEU A 236 -7.79 -1.13 -4.08
N GLU A 237 -8.29 0.09 -4.36
CA GLU A 237 -8.55 0.45 -5.75
C GLU A 237 -7.27 0.80 -6.48
N ASN A 238 -6.54 1.79 -6.02
CA ASN A 238 -5.28 2.23 -6.64
C ASN A 238 -4.23 2.50 -5.56
N LEU A 239 -2.98 2.10 -5.84
CA LEU A 239 -1.81 2.46 -5.04
C LEU A 239 -0.84 3.26 -5.90
N THR A 240 -0.57 4.49 -5.49
CA THR A 240 0.45 5.34 -6.09
C THR A 240 1.59 5.57 -5.11
N ASN A 241 2.78 5.12 -5.47
CA ASN A 241 4.03 5.51 -4.82
C ASN A 241 4.62 6.66 -5.63
N ALA A 242 4.48 7.87 -5.13
CA ALA A 242 4.82 9.08 -5.85
C ALA A 242 6.34 9.28 -5.98
N SER A 243 6.73 10.33 -6.71
CA SER A 243 8.15 10.66 -6.91
C SER A 243 8.88 10.88 -5.58
N ASN A 244 10.03 10.26 -5.41
CA ASN A 244 10.89 10.25 -4.22
C ASN A 244 10.26 9.60 -2.97
N ALA A 245 9.09 8.98 -3.10
CA ALA A 245 8.46 8.23 -2.00
C ALA A 245 9.04 6.81 -1.89
N THR A 246 8.91 6.23 -0.71
CA THR A 246 9.42 4.87 -0.45
C THR A 246 8.34 3.99 0.16
N ILE A 247 8.20 2.78 -0.36
CA ILE A 247 7.52 1.67 0.29
C ILE A 247 8.55 0.56 0.49
N THR A 248 8.82 0.18 1.75
CA THR A 248 9.83 -0.85 1.99
C THR A 248 9.28 -2.23 1.66
N THR A 249 8.10 -2.57 2.12
CA THR A 249 7.46 -3.86 1.83
C THR A 249 6.01 -3.65 1.47
N LEU A 250 5.62 -4.18 0.34
CA LEU A 250 4.23 -4.27 -0.13
C LEU A 250 3.87 -5.75 -0.28
N THR A 251 2.93 -6.22 0.53
CA THR A 251 2.36 -7.57 0.43
C THR A 251 0.91 -7.48 -0.03
N ASN A 252 0.60 -8.12 -1.15
CA ASN A 252 -0.78 -8.22 -1.66
C ASN A 252 -1.29 -9.65 -1.58
N LYS A 253 -2.21 -9.91 -0.66
CA LYS A 253 -2.98 -11.16 -0.53
C LYS A 253 -4.44 -10.99 -0.89
N GLY A 254 -4.87 -9.75 -1.08
CA GLY A 254 -6.24 -9.38 -1.41
C GLY A 254 -6.37 -8.93 -2.87
N THR A 255 -7.25 -7.98 -3.12
CA THR A 255 -7.49 -7.46 -4.47
C THR A 255 -6.95 -6.05 -4.62
N LEU A 256 -6.20 -5.82 -5.70
CA LEU A 256 -5.67 -4.50 -6.07
C LEU A 256 -6.13 -4.22 -7.51
N THR A 257 -7.34 -3.59 -7.61
CA THR A 257 -8.10 -3.53 -8.88
C THR A 257 -7.53 -2.56 -9.92
N GLY A 258 -7.01 -1.41 -9.49
CA GLY A 258 -6.40 -0.42 -10.40
C GLY A 258 -4.88 -0.56 -10.51
N GLY A 259 -4.29 -1.41 -9.66
CA GLY A 259 -2.86 -1.72 -9.70
C GLY A 259 -1.96 -0.78 -8.91
N ILE A 260 -0.67 -0.89 -9.19
CA ILE A 260 0.41 -0.14 -8.57
C ILE A 260 1.01 0.80 -9.60
N THR A 261 1.15 2.08 -9.25
CA THR A 261 1.94 3.04 -10.01
C THR A 261 3.13 3.49 -9.17
N ASN A 262 4.34 3.16 -9.59
CA ASN A 262 5.57 3.64 -9.00
C ASN A 262 6.15 4.74 -9.89
N GLN A 263 6.08 5.99 -9.44
CA GLN A 263 6.48 7.14 -10.25
C GLN A 263 8.01 7.30 -10.30
N VAL A 264 8.47 8.20 -11.17
CA VAL A 264 9.90 8.50 -11.36
C VAL A 264 10.58 8.79 -10.00
N ASN A 265 11.73 8.16 -9.74
CA ASN A 265 12.45 8.18 -8.46
C ASN A 265 11.65 7.62 -7.27
N GLY A 266 10.46 7.10 -7.45
CA GLY A 266 9.76 6.33 -6.42
C GLY A 266 10.48 5.00 -6.20
N ASN A 267 10.56 4.56 -4.94
CA ASN A 267 11.21 3.31 -4.59
C ASN A 267 10.24 2.36 -3.89
N ILE A 268 10.13 1.14 -4.40
CA ILE A 268 9.45 0.03 -3.71
C ILE A 268 10.49 -1.09 -3.55
N ASN A 269 10.95 -1.34 -2.32
CA ASN A 269 12.02 -2.33 -2.16
C ASN A 269 11.53 -3.74 -2.47
N THR A 270 10.35 -4.11 -2.00
CA THR A 270 9.80 -5.45 -2.24
C THR A 270 8.30 -5.37 -2.56
N ILE A 271 7.89 -6.06 -3.60
CA ILE A 271 6.50 -6.39 -3.91
C ILE A 271 6.36 -7.91 -3.80
N ASP A 272 5.57 -8.35 -2.83
CA ASP A 272 5.18 -9.75 -2.63
C ASP A 272 3.71 -9.91 -3.02
N ASN A 273 3.47 -10.37 -4.25
CA ASN A 273 2.11 -10.58 -4.76
C ASN A 273 1.69 -12.03 -4.55
N GLN A 274 0.67 -12.24 -3.76
CA GLN A 274 0.09 -13.55 -3.44
C GLN A 274 -1.37 -13.69 -3.92
N ALA A 275 -1.86 -12.74 -4.73
CA ALA A 275 -3.23 -12.71 -5.23
C ALA A 275 -3.31 -12.03 -6.61
N ASN A 276 -4.50 -11.58 -6.99
CA ASN A 276 -4.70 -10.91 -8.27
C ASN A 276 -4.29 -9.44 -8.21
N LEU A 277 -3.44 -9.04 -9.12
CA LEU A 277 -2.95 -7.69 -9.32
C LEU A 277 -3.14 -7.29 -10.78
N ALA A 278 -3.94 -6.27 -11.04
CA ALA A 278 -4.27 -5.87 -12.40
C ALA A 278 -3.04 -5.37 -13.17
N LYS A 279 -2.24 -4.50 -12.54
CA LYS A 279 -1.04 -3.97 -13.21
C LYS A 279 0.02 -3.43 -12.24
N ILE A 280 1.24 -3.36 -12.75
CA ILE A 280 2.35 -2.60 -12.18
C ILE A 280 2.89 -1.68 -13.27
N ASP A 281 2.72 -0.37 -13.09
CA ASP A 281 3.34 0.66 -13.93
C ASP A 281 4.56 1.20 -13.18
N ASN A 282 5.76 0.83 -13.60
CA ASN A 282 7.00 1.24 -12.96
C ASN A 282 7.75 2.27 -13.79
N SER A 283 7.89 3.48 -13.24
CA SER A 283 8.78 4.54 -13.75
C SER A 283 9.95 4.84 -12.79
N GLY A 284 9.98 4.19 -11.62
CA GLY A 284 11.00 4.34 -10.60
C GLY A 284 11.83 3.06 -10.42
N THR A 285 12.09 2.70 -9.18
CA THR A 285 12.86 1.49 -8.84
C THR A 285 11.99 0.51 -8.05
N ILE A 286 12.03 -0.75 -8.44
CA ILE A 286 11.51 -1.89 -7.69
C ILE A 286 12.70 -2.83 -7.41
N GLY A 287 12.98 -3.10 -6.11
CA GLY A 287 14.08 -3.98 -5.74
C GLY A 287 13.76 -5.45 -6.08
N SER A 288 12.68 -5.99 -5.55
CA SER A 288 12.22 -7.36 -5.83
C SER A 288 10.74 -7.36 -6.15
N LEU A 289 10.38 -8.09 -7.19
CA LEU A 289 9.01 -8.41 -7.56
C LEU A 289 8.83 -9.92 -7.53
N ASP A 290 8.12 -10.39 -6.50
CA ASP A 290 7.82 -11.80 -6.28
C ASP A 290 6.33 -12.06 -6.54
N ASN A 291 6.02 -12.77 -7.62
CA ASN A 291 4.67 -13.25 -7.93
C ASN A 291 4.54 -14.68 -7.43
N LYS A 292 3.85 -14.86 -6.32
CA LYS A 292 3.80 -16.11 -5.56
C LYS A 292 2.83 -17.13 -6.15
N ASN A 293 2.94 -18.37 -5.69
CA ASN A 293 2.12 -19.49 -6.11
C ASN A 293 0.62 -19.14 -6.21
N ASN A 294 0.01 -19.44 -7.36
CA ASN A 294 -1.38 -19.15 -7.75
C ASN A 294 -1.74 -17.64 -7.84
N ALA A 295 -0.79 -16.73 -7.67
CA ALA A 295 -1.03 -15.32 -7.90
C ALA A 295 -1.00 -14.97 -9.39
N LYS A 296 -1.71 -13.90 -9.74
CA LYS A 296 -1.75 -13.42 -11.12
C LYS A 296 -1.44 -11.94 -11.19
N ILE A 297 -0.59 -11.56 -12.12
CA ILE A 297 -0.38 -10.18 -12.54
C ILE A 297 -0.78 -10.07 -14.01
N ASP A 298 -1.79 -9.24 -14.33
CA ASP A 298 -2.22 -9.12 -15.71
C ASP A 298 -1.19 -8.36 -16.57
N ARG A 299 -0.59 -7.29 -16.05
CA ARG A 299 0.43 -6.53 -16.78
C ARG A 299 1.49 -5.93 -15.87
N ILE A 300 2.74 -6.02 -16.32
CA ILE A 300 3.88 -5.28 -15.78
C ILE A 300 4.44 -4.43 -16.91
N ASP A 301 4.53 -3.12 -16.69
CA ASP A 301 5.13 -2.14 -17.60
C ASP A 301 6.31 -1.48 -16.88
N ASN A 302 7.53 -1.93 -17.20
CA ASN A 302 8.76 -1.33 -16.74
C ASN A 302 9.21 -0.28 -17.76
N GLN A 303 8.92 0.96 -17.48
CA GLN A 303 9.06 2.06 -18.44
C GLN A 303 10.53 2.45 -18.66
N ALA A 304 10.79 3.23 -19.73
CA ALA A 304 12.14 3.71 -20.03
C ALA A 304 12.74 4.50 -18.86
N GLY A 305 13.95 4.12 -18.46
CA GLY A 305 14.66 4.71 -17.33
C GLY A 305 14.29 4.11 -15.96
N ALA A 306 13.29 3.26 -15.90
CA ALA A 306 12.92 2.54 -14.68
C ALA A 306 13.79 1.30 -14.46
N GLU A 307 13.83 0.85 -13.21
CA GLU A 307 14.59 -0.34 -12.82
C GLU A 307 13.71 -1.32 -12.04
N ILE A 308 13.85 -2.60 -12.37
CA ILE A 308 13.46 -3.71 -11.50
C ILE A 308 14.72 -4.54 -11.28
N THR A 309 15.12 -4.77 -10.02
CA THR A 309 16.36 -5.50 -9.78
C THR A 309 16.16 -6.99 -10.00
N ASP A 310 15.17 -7.60 -9.36
CA ASP A 310 14.85 -9.01 -9.49
C ASP A 310 13.37 -9.25 -9.78
N VAL A 311 13.08 -10.20 -10.65
CA VAL A 311 11.72 -10.69 -10.94
C VAL A 311 11.67 -12.20 -10.70
N SER A 312 10.72 -12.64 -9.88
CA SER A 312 10.43 -14.04 -9.65
C SER A 312 8.94 -14.32 -9.90
N ASN A 313 8.66 -15.18 -10.87
CA ASN A 313 7.32 -15.73 -11.10
C ASN A 313 7.34 -17.18 -10.64
N GLU A 314 6.75 -17.46 -9.47
CA GLU A 314 6.82 -18.78 -8.84
C GLU A 314 5.95 -19.84 -9.54
N ALA A 315 6.15 -21.10 -9.21
CA ALA A 315 5.36 -22.20 -9.77
C ALA A 315 3.86 -22.02 -9.51
N GLY A 316 3.05 -22.16 -10.56
CA GLY A 316 1.61 -21.92 -10.52
C GLY A 316 1.17 -20.46 -10.57
N ALA A 317 2.10 -19.50 -10.53
CA ALA A 317 1.81 -18.10 -10.73
C ALA A 317 1.76 -17.73 -12.22
N GLU A 318 1.02 -16.68 -12.55
CA GLU A 318 0.85 -16.17 -13.92
C GLU A 318 1.24 -14.69 -14.01
N ILE A 319 2.01 -14.36 -15.03
CA ILE A 319 2.18 -13.00 -15.54
C ILE A 319 1.66 -12.99 -16.96
N THR A 320 0.52 -12.34 -17.21
CA THR A 320 -0.05 -12.38 -18.57
C THR A 320 0.81 -11.60 -19.56
N THR A 321 1.27 -10.41 -19.17
CA THR A 321 2.12 -9.55 -20.01
C THR A 321 3.22 -8.89 -19.19
N PHE A 322 4.46 -9.03 -19.64
CA PHE A 322 5.62 -8.29 -19.12
C PHE A 322 6.24 -7.46 -20.25
N GLU A 323 6.23 -6.15 -20.08
CA GLU A 323 6.79 -5.18 -21.03
C GLU A 323 7.95 -4.45 -20.37
N ASN A 324 9.14 -4.51 -21.01
CA ASN A 324 10.34 -3.88 -20.50
C ASN A 324 10.90 -2.88 -21.52
N SER A 325 10.80 -1.60 -21.19
CA SER A 325 11.53 -0.51 -21.84
C SER A 325 12.65 0.03 -20.97
N GLY A 326 12.71 -0.36 -19.70
CA GLY A 326 13.70 0.00 -18.71
C GLY A 326 14.76 -1.07 -18.53
N SER A 327 15.13 -1.36 -17.29
CA SER A 327 16.16 -2.32 -16.95
C SER A 327 15.68 -3.37 -15.95
N VAL A 328 15.93 -4.65 -16.21
CA VAL A 328 15.95 -5.72 -15.21
C VAL A 328 17.41 -6.08 -14.97
N THR A 329 17.94 -5.65 -13.81
CA THR A 329 19.40 -5.57 -13.61
C THR A 329 20.06 -6.83 -13.08
N ASN A 330 19.30 -7.73 -12.46
CA ASN A 330 19.81 -8.99 -11.92
C ASN A 330 19.18 -10.19 -12.61
N ASN A 331 18.21 -10.84 -11.96
CA ASN A 331 17.63 -12.08 -12.43
C ASN A 331 16.15 -11.91 -12.78
N PHE A 332 15.77 -12.51 -13.88
CA PHE A 332 14.39 -12.78 -14.19
C PHE A 332 14.18 -14.30 -14.19
N THR A 333 13.51 -14.83 -13.16
CA THR A 333 13.25 -16.26 -13.02
C THR A 333 11.78 -16.56 -13.21
N ASN A 334 11.47 -17.41 -14.17
CA ASN A 334 10.11 -17.90 -14.40
C ASN A 334 10.01 -19.37 -14.02
N ASN A 335 9.23 -19.67 -12.98
CA ASN A 335 8.84 -21.02 -12.60
C ASN A 335 7.35 -21.27 -12.87
N GLY A 336 6.60 -20.24 -13.27
CA GLY A 336 5.17 -20.24 -13.55
C GLY A 336 4.88 -20.04 -15.03
N GLU A 337 3.81 -19.31 -15.32
CA GLU A 337 3.40 -18.98 -16.69
C GLU A 337 3.64 -17.51 -17.00
N ILE A 338 4.21 -17.23 -18.16
CA ILE A 338 4.29 -15.89 -18.76
C ILE A 338 3.67 -15.98 -20.15
N GLY A 339 2.54 -15.27 -20.36
CA GLY A 339 1.89 -15.24 -21.66
C GLY A 339 2.76 -14.55 -22.71
N SER A 340 3.20 -13.32 -22.43
CA SER A 340 4.13 -12.60 -23.29
C SER A 340 5.16 -11.79 -22.49
N LEU A 341 6.41 -11.86 -22.93
CA LEU A 341 7.52 -11.06 -22.44
C LEU A 341 8.11 -10.28 -23.61
N THR A 342 8.05 -8.96 -23.56
CA THR A 342 8.64 -8.08 -24.60
C THR A 342 9.71 -7.20 -23.99
N ASN A 343 10.92 -7.34 -24.46
CA ASN A 343 12.03 -6.44 -24.18
C ASN A 343 12.15 -5.45 -25.34
N PHE A 344 11.60 -4.24 -25.16
CA PHE A 344 11.60 -3.21 -26.21
C PHE A 344 13.00 -2.67 -26.50
N ALA A 345 13.14 -1.89 -27.55
CA ALA A 345 14.42 -1.42 -28.10
C ALA A 345 15.35 -0.72 -27.10
N GLN A 346 14.81 -0.05 -26.08
CA GLN A 346 15.59 0.59 -25.01
C GLN A 346 15.75 -0.31 -23.79
N GLY A 347 15.05 -1.43 -23.74
CA GLY A 347 15.01 -2.35 -22.61
C GLY A 347 16.28 -3.17 -22.49
N THR A 348 16.68 -3.41 -21.24
CA THR A 348 17.77 -4.31 -20.89
C THR A 348 17.26 -5.40 -19.96
N LEU A 349 17.50 -6.66 -20.31
CA LEU A 349 17.37 -7.82 -19.43
C LEU A 349 18.76 -8.43 -19.22
N ASN A 350 19.17 -8.65 -17.97
CA ASN A 350 20.45 -9.30 -17.74
C ASN A 350 20.36 -10.81 -17.93
N ASN A 351 19.61 -11.50 -17.09
CA ASN A 351 19.48 -12.95 -17.15
C ASN A 351 18.00 -13.33 -17.18
N LEU A 352 17.60 -14.19 -18.10
CA LEU A 352 16.27 -14.82 -18.12
C LEU A 352 16.44 -16.33 -17.95
N THR A 353 15.90 -16.84 -16.84
CA THR A 353 15.82 -18.28 -16.59
C THR A 353 14.37 -18.73 -16.65
N ASN A 354 14.04 -19.57 -17.60
CA ASN A 354 12.78 -20.33 -17.63
C ASN A 354 13.06 -21.70 -17.05
N SER A 355 12.60 -21.95 -15.83
CA SER A 355 12.92 -23.20 -15.11
C SER A 355 12.15 -24.39 -15.67
N GLY A 356 12.48 -25.58 -15.19
CA GLY A 356 11.83 -26.82 -15.59
C GLY A 356 10.34 -26.94 -15.25
N THR A 357 9.77 -25.96 -14.52
CA THR A 357 8.32 -25.80 -14.32
C THR A 357 7.73 -24.62 -15.08
N GLY A 358 8.59 -23.74 -15.61
CA GLY A 358 8.20 -22.48 -16.25
C GLY A 358 7.73 -22.67 -17.70
N HIS A 359 6.73 -21.89 -18.08
CA HIS A 359 6.25 -21.75 -19.47
C HIS A 359 6.28 -20.28 -19.89
N ILE A 360 6.81 -20.01 -21.06
CA ILE A 360 6.74 -18.69 -21.70
C ILE A 360 6.08 -18.85 -23.07
N GLY A 361 4.93 -18.22 -23.30
CA GLY A 361 4.23 -18.24 -24.58
C GLY A 361 5.05 -17.54 -25.67
N THR A 362 5.30 -16.23 -25.52
CA THR A 362 6.11 -15.49 -26.50
C THR A 362 7.14 -14.61 -25.81
N LEU A 363 8.38 -14.74 -26.20
CA LEU A 363 9.48 -13.84 -25.84
C LEU A 363 9.90 -13.02 -27.05
N THR A 364 9.75 -11.72 -27.02
CA THR A 364 10.21 -10.81 -28.07
C THR A 364 11.38 -9.97 -27.55
N ASN A 365 12.52 -10.02 -28.17
CA ASN A 365 13.69 -9.20 -27.85
C ASN A 365 13.96 -8.17 -28.97
N GLU A 366 13.65 -6.92 -28.68
CA GLU A 366 14.00 -5.76 -29.54
C GLU A 366 15.16 -4.96 -28.91
N GLY A 367 15.48 -5.19 -27.64
CA GLY A 367 16.49 -4.52 -26.84
C GLY A 367 17.74 -5.36 -26.62
N GLN A 368 18.29 -5.26 -25.44
CA GLN A 368 19.49 -6.02 -25.03
C GLN A 368 19.14 -7.13 -24.04
N LEU A 369 19.56 -8.35 -24.34
CA LEU A 369 19.48 -9.48 -23.44
C LEU A 369 20.88 -9.99 -23.15
N ASN A 370 21.55 -9.36 -22.16
CA ASN A 370 23.00 -9.44 -21.95
C ASN A 370 23.47 -10.81 -21.42
N GLY A 371 22.76 -11.38 -20.44
CA GLY A 371 23.10 -12.71 -19.89
C GLY A 371 22.49 -13.86 -20.65
N GLY A 372 21.56 -13.55 -21.57
CA GLY A 372 20.91 -14.54 -22.42
C GLY A 372 19.70 -15.22 -21.77
N ILE A 373 19.28 -16.32 -22.40
CA ILE A 373 18.15 -17.15 -22.00
C ILE A 373 18.69 -18.51 -21.57
N THR A 374 18.29 -18.98 -20.40
CA THR A 374 18.43 -20.36 -19.95
C THR A 374 17.04 -21.00 -19.91
N ASN A 375 16.79 -22.00 -20.72
CA ASN A 375 15.57 -22.81 -20.68
C ASN A 375 15.91 -24.20 -20.13
N GLU A 376 15.51 -24.46 -18.89
CA GLU A 376 15.86 -25.68 -18.18
C GLU A 376 15.06 -26.89 -18.66
N ALA A 377 15.56 -28.09 -18.37
CA ALA A 377 14.85 -29.32 -18.67
C ALA A 377 13.53 -29.42 -17.90
N GLN A 378 12.52 -30.00 -18.54
CA GLN A 378 11.19 -30.21 -17.95
C GLN A 378 11.29 -30.95 -16.61
N THR A 379 10.64 -30.40 -15.57
CA THR A 379 10.52 -31.07 -14.28
C THR A 379 9.39 -32.11 -14.34
N GLN A 380 9.62 -33.29 -13.76
CA GLN A 380 8.62 -34.38 -13.72
C GLN A 380 7.31 -33.89 -13.07
N GLY A 381 6.19 -34.10 -13.77
CA GLY A 381 4.88 -33.65 -13.32
C GLY A 381 4.43 -32.27 -13.82
N SER A 382 5.27 -31.58 -14.60
CA SER A 382 4.97 -30.27 -15.21
C SER A 382 4.93 -30.41 -16.74
N PRO A 383 3.81 -30.78 -17.37
CA PRO A 383 3.75 -31.15 -18.80
C PRO A 383 4.16 -30.00 -19.74
N ASP A 384 3.96 -28.76 -19.34
CA ASP A 384 4.35 -27.57 -20.09
C ASP A 384 5.59 -26.86 -19.50
N GLY A 385 6.21 -27.46 -18.49
CA GLY A 385 7.41 -26.88 -17.85
C GLY A 385 8.66 -26.98 -18.69
N GLY A 386 9.58 -26.06 -18.50
CA GLY A 386 10.79 -25.96 -19.31
C GLY A 386 10.51 -25.68 -20.79
N LYS A 387 9.44 -24.94 -21.06
CA LYS A 387 8.95 -24.69 -22.42
C LYS A 387 8.88 -23.21 -22.76
N ILE A 388 9.35 -22.89 -23.94
CA ILE A 388 9.15 -21.56 -24.57
C ILE A 388 8.49 -21.83 -25.94
N ASP A 389 7.29 -21.29 -26.17
CA ASP A 389 6.62 -21.52 -27.44
C ASP A 389 7.29 -20.74 -28.57
N LYS A 390 7.64 -19.48 -28.33
CA LYS A 390 8.28 -18.69 -29.39
C LYS A 390 9.29 -17.69 -28.83
N ILE A 391 10.46 -17.65 -29.45
CA ILE A 391 11.47 -16.59 -29.28
C ILE A 391 11.53 -15.81 -30.58
N ILE A 392 11.30 -14.50 -30.54
CA ILE A 392 11.47 -13.57 -31.65
C ILE A 392 12.62 -12.65 -31.28
N ASN A 393 13.75 -12.82 -31.95
CA ASN A 393 14.90 -11.94 -31.77
C ASN A 393 14.98 -10.92 -32.90
N LYS A 394 14.87 -9.63 -32.56
CA LYS A 394 14.98 -8.50 -33.49
C LYS A 394 16.23 -7.65 -33.27
N ASN A 395 17.07 -8.02 -32.30
CA ASN A 395 18.30 -7.30 -31.98
C ASN A 395 19.41 -8.28 -31.58
N THR A 396 20.17 -7.99 -30.55
CA THR A 396 21.26 -8.85 -30.09
C THR A 396 20.81 -9.70 -28.91
N LEU A 397 21.01 -10.99 -29.03
CA LEU A 397 20.81 -11.98 -28.01
C LEU A 397 22.15 -12.68 -27.74
N SER A 398 22.70 -12.51 -26.56
CA SER A 398 24.06 -13.03 -26.24
C SER A 398 24.12 -14.55 -26.21
N LYS A 399 23.08 -15.20 -25.63
CA LYS A 399 23.07 -16.65 -25.46
C LYS A 399 21.67 -17.22 -25.41
N ILE A 400 21.49 -18.40 -25.95
CA ILE A 400 20.37 -19.32 -25.66
C ILE A 400 20.99 -20.64 -25.20
N ASP A 401 20.69 -21.07 -23.98
CA ASP A 401 21.07 -22.36 -23.42
C ASP A 401 19.79 -23.18 -23.19
N ASN A 402 19.54 -24.15 -24.03
CA ASN A 402 18.28 -24.92 -24.02
C ASN A 402 18.51 -26.35 -23.56
N SER A 403 17.94 -26.71 -22.43
CA SER A 403 17.79 -28.10 -21.96
C SER A 403 16.32 -28.59 -21.99
N GLY A 404 15.37 -27.67 -22.20
CA GLY A 404 13.94 -27.94 -22.29
C GLY A 404 13.44 -27.96 -23.74
N THR A 405 12.24 -27.43 -23.96
CA THR A 405 11.65 -27.35 -25.29
C THR A 405 11.47 -25.91 -25.74
N ILE A 406 11.94 -25.59 -26.92
CA ILE A 406 11.65 -24.32 -27.62
C ILE A 406 10.93 -24.71 -28.93
N THR A 407 9.69 -24.26 -29.09
CA THR A 407 8.91 -24.61 -30.29
C THR A 407 9.39 -23.82 -31.50
N GLU A 408 9.68 -22.52 -31.35
CA GLU A 408 10.21 -21.72 -32.45
C GLU A 408 11.25 -20.71 -31.97
N ILE A 409 12.36 -20.62 -32.68
CA ILE A 409 13.30 -19.51 -32.61
C ILE A 409 13.27 -18.79 -33.96
N ASP A 410 12.90 -17.54 -33.97
CA ASP A 410 12.89 -16.66 -35.15
C ASP A 410 13.90 -15.53 -34.95
N ASN A 411 15.09 -15.70 -35.55
CA ASN A 411 16.12 -14.66 -35.60
C ASN A 411 15.87 -13.81 -36.83
N GLU A 412 15.24 -12.65 -36.59
CA GLU A 412 14.76 -11.78 -37.68
C GLU A 412 15.90 -11.11 -38.46
N THR A 413 15.52 -10.39 -39.50
CA THR A 413 16.42 -9.63 -40.37
C THR A 413 17.32 -8.69 -39.58
N ASN A 414 18.64 -8.76 -39.80
CA ASN A 414 19.70 -8.02 -39.11
C ASN A 414 19.85 -8.33 -37.59
N ALA A 415 19.11 -9.25 -37.06
CA ALA A 415 19.26 -9.68 -35.67
C ALA A 415 20.46 -10.64 -35.47
N SER A 416 20.99 -10.70 -34.27
CA SER A 416 22.13 -11.60 -33.97
C SER A 416 21.89 -12.45 -32.73
N ILE A 417 22.26 -13.72 -32.83
CA ILE A 417 22.40 -14.63 -31.68
C ILE A 417 23.90 -15.03 -31.62
N THR A 418 24.55 -14.70 -30.51
CA THR A 418 25.99 -15.01 -30.41
C THR A 418 26.21 -16.50 -30.16
N ASP A 419 25.48 -17.11 -29.22
CA ASP A 419 25.65 -18.50 -28.85
C ASP A 419 24.32 -19.21 -28.67
N LEU A 420 24.08 -20.26 -29.44
CA LEU A 420 22.92 -21.15 -29.31
C LEU A 420 23.42 -22.54 -28.90
N THR A 421 23.26 -22.91 -27.66
CA THR A 421 23.54 -24.23 -27.13
C THR A 421 22.27 -25.00 -26.89
N ASN A 422 22.08 -26.13 -27.60
CA ASN A 422 21.01 -27.07 -27.36
C ASN A 422 21.57 -28.32 -26.69
N GLN A 423 21.32 -28.45 -25.38
CA GLN A 423 21.84 -29.52 -24.54
C GLN A 423 21.26 -30.89 -24.90
N SER A 424 21.79 -31.98 -24.28
CA SER A 424 21.47 -33.34 -24.64
C SER A 424 19.96 -33.72 -24.58
N GLU A 425 19.20 -33.05 -23.72
CA GLU A 425 17.74 -33.25 -23.59
C GLU A 425 16.93 -32.15 -24.28
N GLY A 426 17.61 -31.11 -24.74
CA GLY A 426 16.99 -29.95 -25.36
C GLY A 426 16.35 -30.28 -26.70
N VAL A 427 15.18 -29.74 -26.92
CA VAL A 427 14.44 -29.84 -28.19
C VAL A 427 14.17 -28.46 -28.74
N ILE A 428 14.53 -28.22 -29.97
CA ILE A 428 14.12 -27.04 -30.76
C ILE A 428 13.32 -27.56 -31.94
N ASP A 429 12.01 -27.25 -32.00
CA ASP A 429 11.17 -27.78 -33.09
C ASP A 429 11.45 -27.05 -34.41
N ASN A 430 11.65 -25.72 -34.35
CA ASN A 430 11.90 -24.93 -35.55
C ASN A 430 12.91 -23.79 -35.29
N LEU A 431 13.99 -23.75 -36.06
CA LEU A 431 14.99 -22.66 -35.99
C LEU A 431 14.97 -21.89 -37.31
N LYS A 432 14.57 -20.63 -37.28
CA LYS A 432 14.58 -19.72 -38.43
C LYS A 432 15.65 -18.66 -38.25
N ASN A 433 16.52 -18.53 -39.24
CA ASN A 433 17.46 -17.40 -39.36
C ASN A 433 17.16 -16.66 -40.65
N GLN A 434 16.53 -15.50 -40.51
CA GLN A 434 16.05 -14.73 -41.66
C GLN A 434 17.20 -14.02 -42.40
N THR A 435 16.89 -13.41 -43.55
CA THR A 435 17.86 -12.68 -44.39
C THR A 435 18.67 -11.68 -43.56
N ASP A 436 20.00 -11.71 -43.71
CA ASP A 436 20.96 -10.89 -42.94
C ASP A 436 20.97 -11.15 -41.40
N GLY A 437 20.15 -12.06 -40.90
CA GLY A 437 20.23 -12.56 -39.53
C GLY A 437 21.51 -13.33 -39.31
N THR A 438 22.16 -13.19 -38.15
CA THR A 438 23.42 -13.88 -37.85
C THR A 438 23.28 -14.79 -36.62
N ILE A 439 23.78 -16.02 -36.72
CA ILE A 439 24.02 -16.89 -35.57
C ILE A 439 25.50 -17.22 -35.57
N ASP A 440 26.25 -16.74 -34.55
CA ASP A 440 27.69 -16.90 -34.53
C ASP A 440 28.10 -18.34 -34.23
N SER A 441 27.45 -19.00 -33.29
CA SER A 441 27.74 -20.38 -32.90
C SER A 441 26.45 -21.16 -32.61
N ILE A 442 26.37 -22.38 -33.10
CA ILE A 442 25.39 -23.37 -32.73
C ILE A 442 26.11 -24.62 -32.22
N SER A 443 25.88 -25.00 -30.97
CA SER A 443 26.32 -26.29 -30.38
C SER A 443 25.08 -27.16 -30.10
N ASN A 444 24.88 -28.18 -30.89
CA ASN A 444 23.72 -29.08 -30.74
C ASN A 444 24.12 -30.44 -30.19
N GLN A 445 23.63 -30.78 -29.02
CA GLN A 445 23.73 -32.11 -28.41
C GLN A 445 22.38 -32.81 -28.31
N GLY A 446 21.27 -32.05 -28.49
CA GLY A 446 19.88 -32.50 -28.44
C GLY A 446 19.27 -32.68 -29.82
N HIS A 447 18.03 -32.20 -29.97
CA HIS A 447 17.28 -32.31 -31.23
C HIS A 447 16.91 -30.91 -31.74
N ILE A 448 17.30 -30.61 -32.97
CA ILE A 448 16.73 -29.52 -33.79
C ILE A 448 15.96 -30.21 -34.90
N LYS A 449 14.60 -30.17 -34.88
CA LYS A 449 13.77 -30.96 -35.78
C LYS A 449 13.66 -30.39 -37.18
N ASP A 450 13.55 -29.07 -37.28
CA ASP A 450 13.45 -28.35 -38.55
C ASP A 450 14.18 -27.00 -38.47
N GLY A 451 14.55 -26.43 -39.60
CA GLY A 451 15.19 -25.14 -39.63
C GLY A 451 15.35 -24.57 -41.04
N THR A 452 15.23 -23.25 -41.13
CA THR A 452 15.51 -22.49 -42.34
C THR A 452 16.60 -21.46 -42.07
N ASN A 453 17.54 -21.32 -42.99
CA ASN A 453 18.60 -20.31 -42.86
C ASN A 453 18.75 -19.53 -44.16
N ASP A 454 18.23 -18.30 -44.16
CA ASP A 454 18.36 -17.31 -45.23
C ASP A 454 19.44 -16.28 -44.92
N GLY A 455 20.01 -16.34 -43.69
CA GLY A 455 21.05 -15.47 -43.17
C GLY A 455 22.43 -16.18 -43.06
N HIS A 456 23.17 -15.85 -42.01
CA HIS A 456 24.51 -16.33 -41.78
C HIS A 456 24.62 -17.17 -40.50
N ILE A 457 25.13 -18.40 -40.60
CA ILE A 457 25.54 -19.24 -39.47
C ILE A 457 27.07 -19.42 -39.62
N LYS A 458 27.86 -18.88 -38.65
CA LYS A 458 29.35 -18.91 -38.72
C LYS A 458 29.92 -20.20 -38.23
N GLY A 459 29.33 -20.83 -37.23
CA GLY A 459 29.79 -22.09 -36.67
C GLY A 459 28.65 -23.04 -36.32
N PHE A 460 28.75 -24.29 -36.69
CA PHE A 460 27.77 -25.33 -36.33
C PHE A 460 28.52 -26.60 -35.91
N VAL A 461 28.29 -27.04 -34.69
CA VAL A 461 28.83 -28.26 -34.11
C VAL A 461 27.71 -29.18 -33.68
N ASN A 462 27.66 -30.38 -34.26
CA ASN A 462 26.75 -31.45 -33.86
C ASN A 462 27.54 -32.48 -33.06
N ALA A 463 27.47 -32.44 -31.73
CA ALA A 463 28.41 -33.12 -30.85
C ALA A 463 28.09 -34.60 -30.57
N LYS A 464 26.91 -35.08 -30.97
CA LYS A 464 26.55 -36.51 -30.86
C LYS A 464 26.24 -37.12 -32.22
N PRO A 465 26.64 -38.44 -32.48
CA PRO A 465 26.39 -39.11 -33.73
C PRO A 465 24.90 -39.24 -34.10
N ASN A 466 23.98 -39.05 -33.14
CA ASN A 466 22.55 -39.17 -33.33
C ASN A 466 21.81 -37.86 -33.00
N ALA A 467 22.50 -36.73 -32.76
CA ALA A 467 21.85 -35.44 -32.63
C ALA A 467 21.36 -35.00 -34.02
N GLN A 468 20.08 -34.72 -34.16
CA GLN A 468 19.41 -34.28 -35.38
C GLN A 468 19.06 -32.80 -35.30
#